data_ccc4d95e94f2736b77d984244031f96e
#
_entry.id   ccc4d95e94f2736b77d984244031f96e
#
_cell.length_a   1.000
_cell.length_b   1.000
_cell.length_c   1.000
_cell.angle_alpha   90.00
_cell.angle_beta   90.00
_cell.angle_gamma   90.00
#
_symmetry.space_group_name_H-M   'P 1'
#
loop_
_entity.id
_entity.type
_entity.pdbx_description
1 polymer ?
#
loop_
_entity_poly.entity_id
_entity_poly.type
_entity_poly.pdbx_seq_one_letter_code
_entity_poly.pdbx_strand_id
1 'polypeptide(L)'
;RWPRGSHHRDRKYGYYYFYVCIVNGKLIAPDYKSAVAIQSNYTCMTNGYVIGTIQGAVNGWASIRSSKNANYFLALCTSSENPIAVCIPFASGDSVIFGSSGTYNLAFATANNKSTFYHASI
;
A
#
# COMPACT_ATOMS: atom_id res chain seq x y z
N ARG A 1 -23.47 6.23 7.93
CA ARG A 1 -23.09 6.21 8.29
C ARG A 1 -22.33 5.71 8.33
N TRP A 2 -21.85 5.43 8.19
CA TRP A 2 -21.17 5.01 8.54
C TRP A 2 -20.87 5.16 8.54
N PRO A 3 -21.03 5.27 8.57
CA PRO A 3 -20.77 5.37 8.84
C PRO A 3 -20.62 5.57 9.02
N ARG A 4 -20.74 5.86 9.10
CA ARG A 4 -20.53 5.96 9.60
C ARG A 4 -19.86 5.59 9.58
N GLY A 5 -19.75 5.16 9.42
CA GLY A 5 -19.09 4.87 9.73
C GLY A 5 -18.52 4.30 9.41
N SER A 6 -18.38 4.04 9.46
CA SER A 6 -17.96 3.59 9.59
C SER A 6 -17.38 3.38 9.67
N HIS A 7 -17.39 3.40 10.06
CA HIS A 7 -17.09 3.17 10.72
C HIS A 7 -16.94 2.80 11.08
N HIS A 8 -17.02 2.70 11.13
CA HIS A 8 -17.20 2.21 11.87
C HIS A 8 -17.23 1.49 12.14
N ARG A 9 -17.24 1.30 12.12
CA ARG A 9 -17.41 0.58 12.65
C ARG A 9 -17.36 -0.69 12.76
N ASP A 10 -17.09 -1.14 12.45
CA ASP A 10 -16.97 -2.27 12.63
C ASP A 10 -16.02 -2.78 13.58
N ARG A 11 -16.01 -2.35 14.66
CA ARG A 11 -15.08 -2.51 15.69
C ARG A 11 -15.03 -3.86 16.28
N LYS A 12 -16.12 -4.55 16.26
CA LYS A 12 -16.14 -5.87 16.82
C LYS A 12 -15.39 -6.88 15.98
N TYR A 13 -15.06 -6.50 14.77
CA TYR A 13 -14.25 -7.35 13.92
C TYR A 13 -12.82 -6.91 13.91
N GLY A 14 -12.43 -6.01 14.77
CA GLY A 14 -11.12 -5.42 14.76
C GLY A 14 -11.05 -4.31 13.74
N TYR A 15 -9.86 -3.94 13.40
CA TYR A 15 -9.66 -2.84 12.50
C TYR A 15 -9.00 -3.32 11.24
N TYR A 16 -9.56 -2.90 10.13
CA TYR A 16 -9.00 -3.17 8.83
C TYR A 16 -8.48 -1.87 8.27
N TYR A 17 -7.25 -1.88 7.84
CA TYR A 17 -6.66 -0.71 7.24
C TYR A 17 -6.65 -0.90 5.75
N PHE A 18 -7.43 -0.08 5.08
CA PHE A 18 -7.54 -0.13 3.64
C PHE A 18 -6.85 1.08 3.07
N TYR A 19 -5.93 0.82 2.17
CA TYR A 19 -5.27 1.89 1.43
C TYR A 19 -5.91 1.92 0.05
N VAL A 20 -6.73 2.92 -0.19
CA VAL A 20 -7.47 3.01 -1.44
C VAL A 20 -7.33 4.39 -2.02
N CYS A 21 -7.43 4.47 -3.34
CA CYS A 21 -7.54 5.72 -4.05
C CYS A 21 -9.00 5.98 -4.39
N ILE A 22 -9.42 7.21 -4.21
CA ILE A 22 -10.75 7.61 -4.59
C ILE A 22 -10.61 8.74 -5.61
N VAL A 23 -11.20 8.54 -6.78
CA VAL A 23 -11.19 9.51 -7.85
C VAL A 23 -12.63 9.83 -8.19
N ASN A 24 -12.98 11.11 -8.08
CA ASN A 24 -14.34 11.57 -8.35
C ASN A 24 -15.37 10.81 -7.53
N GLY A 25 -15.02 10.51 -6.28
CA GLY A 25 -15.93 9.82 -5.39
C GLY A 25 -16.04 8.32 -5.62
N LYS A 26 -15.20 7.76 -6.48
CA LYS A 26 -15.24 6.33 -6.78
C LYS A 26 -14.00 5.65 -6.25
N LEU A 27 -14.21 4.46 -5.74
CA LEU A 27 -13.15 3.61 -5.25
C LEU A 27 -12.35 3.05 -6.42
N ILE A 28 -11.04 3.22 -6.38
CA ILE A 28 -10.13 2.72 -7.40
C ILE A 28 -9.25 1.65 -6.76
N ALA A 29 -9.27 0.48 -7.34
CA ALA A 29 -8.48 -0.65 -6.85
C ALA A 29 -7.22 -0.83 -7.67
N PRO A 30 -6.27 -1.65 -7.17
CA PRO A 30 -5.10 -1.99 -7.98
C PRO A 30 -5.50 -2.80 -9.21
N ASP A 31 -4.85 -2.52 -10.31
CA ASP A 31 -4.93 -3.39 -11.49
C ASP A 31 -3.85 -4.44 -11.34
N TYR A 32 -4.21 -5.58 -10.79
CA TYR A 32 -3.23 -6.62 -10.47
C TYR A 32 -2.54 -7.18 -11.71
N LYS A 33 -3.16 -7.09 -12.87
CA LYS A 33 -2.53 -7.57 -14.10
C LYS A 33 -1.38 -6.68 -14.55
N SER A 34 -1.36 -5.44 -14.10
CA SER A 34 -0.30 -4.50 -14.44
C SER A 34 0.89 -4.60 -13.50
N ALA A 35 0.82 -5.44 -12.49
CA ALA A 35 1.83 -5.46 -11.44
C ALA A 35 3.20 -5.81 -12.01
N VAL A 36 4.19 -5.01 -11.66
CA VAL A 36 5.58 -5.26 -12.02
C VAL A 36 6.41 -5.29 -10.76
N ALA A 37 7.33 -6.23 -10.68
CA ALA A 37 8.19 -6.37 -9.52
C ALA A 37 9.10 -5.15 -9.39
N ILE A 38 9.25 -4.66 -8.16
CA ILE A 38 10.18 -3.58 -7.88
C ILE A 38 11.16 -4.10 -6.82
N GLN A 39 12.44 -3.81 -7.00
CA GLN A 39 13.48 -4.38 -6.16
C GLN A 39 14.31 -3.34 -5.43
N SER A 40 14.07 -2.09 -5.73
CA SER A 40 14.76 -0.98 -5.09
C SER A 40 13.85 0.23 -5.22
N ASN A 41 14.35 1.39 -4.82
CA ASN A 41 13.58 2.61 -4.92
C ASN A 41 13.00 2.77 -6.32
N TYR A 42 11.74 3.14 -6.37
CA TYR A 42 10.98 3.12 -7.61
C TYR A 42 10.16 4.40 -7.73
N THR A 43 10.29 5.07 -8.87
CA THR A 43 9.51 6.27 -9.16
C THR A 43 8.24 5.88 -9.88
N CYS A 44 7.11 6.26 -9.32
CA CYS A 44 5.80 5.90 -9.85
C CYS A 44 5.46 6.78 -11.05
N MET A 45 5.21 6.14 -12.18
CA MET A 45 4.84 6.85 -13.41
C MET A 45 3.36 7.14 -13.47
N THR A 46 2.56 6.42 -12.69
CA THR A 46 1.12 6.58 -12.62
C THR A 46 0.70 6.48 -11.16
N ASN A 47 -0.53 6.86 -10.89
CA ASN A 47 -1.13 6.52 -9.61
C ASN A 47 -1.23 5.00 -9.51
N GLY A 48 -0.97 4.46 -8.35
CA GLY A 48 -1.05 3.02 -8.17
C GLY A 48 -0.79 2.61 -6.75
N TYR A 49 -0.44 1.34 -6.59
CA TYR A 49 -0.28 0.72 -5.28
C TYR A 49 1.00 -0.10 -5.24
N VAL A 50 1.66 -0.05 -4.11
CA VAL A 50 2.72 -0.99 -3.81
C VAL A 50 2.11 -2.15 -3.06
N ILE A 51 2.26 -3.35 -3.59
CA ILE A 51 1.66 -4.56 -3.02
C ILE A 51 2.74 -5.60 -2.80
N GLY A 52 2.54 -6.43 -1.81
CA GLY A 52 3.45 -7.53 -1.54
C GLY A 52 3.75 -7.69 -0.07
N THR A 53 4.98 -8.06 0.25
CA THR A 53 5.39 -8.30 1.63
C THR A 53 6.74 -7.65 1.90
N ILE A 54 6.95 -7.29 3.15
CA ILE A 54 8.26 -6.89 3.65
C ILE A 54 8.56 -7.67 4.92
N GLN A 55 9.83 -7.91 5.16
CA GLN A 55 10.29 -8.68 6.30
C GLN A 55 11.54 -8.03 6.88
N GLY A 56 11.58 -7.88 8.19
CA GLY A 56 12.71 -7.24 8.84
C GLY A 56 13.97 -8.11 8.78
N ALA A 57 15.10 -7.47 8.89
CA ALA A 57 16.37 -8.18 9.06
C ALA A 57 16.52 -8.61 10.50
N VAL A 58 17.49 -9.52 10.74
CA VAL A 58 17.72 -10.06 12.08
C VAL A 58 18.01 -8.96 13.10
N ASN A 59 18.86 -8.01 12.75
CA ASN A 59 19.17 -6.89 13.65
C ASN A 59 18.79 -5.58 13.00
N GLY A 60 17.65 -5.57 12.33
CA GLY A 60 17.18 -4.38 11.66
C GLY A 60 15.74 -4.53 11.26
N TRP A 61 15.26 -3.59 10.51
CA TRP A 61 13.87 -3.61 10.10
C TRP A 61 13.75 -3.29 8.61
N ALA A 62 12.63 -3.71 8.03
CA ALA A 62 12.25 -3.31 6.68
C ALA A 62 11.26 -2.15 6.79
N SER A 63 11.33 -1.22 5.85
CA SER A 63 10.41 -0.08 5.85
C SER A 63 10.15 0.42 4.45
N ILE A 64 9.01 1.08 4.30
CA ILE A 64 8.64 1.77 3.07
C ILE A 64 8.26 3.18 3.44
N ARG A 65 8.78 4.14 2.68
CA ARG A 65 8.45 5.56 2.84
C ARG A 65 8.22 6.17 1.49
N SER A 66 7.56 7.33 1.48
CA SER A 66 7.40 8.15 0.30
C SER A 66 8.54 9.15 0.20
N SER A 67 9.01 9.41 -1.00
CA SER A 67 10.00 10.45 -1.21
C SER A 67 9.46 11.84 -0.90
N LYS A 68 8.16 12.01 -0.92
CA LYS A 68 7.52 13.30 -0.63
C LYS A 68 7.43 13.58 0.86
N ASN A 69 7.51 12.55 1.67
CA ASN A 69 7.47 12.72 3.11
C ASN A 69 8.21 11.57 3.79
N ALA A 70 9.52 11.69 3.79
CA ALA A 70 10.38 10.62 4.30
C ALA A 70 10.40 10.54 5.83
N ASN A 71 9.72 11.44 6.52
CA ASN A 71 9.66 11.42 7.98
C ASN A 71 8.71 10.38 8.54
N TYR A 72 7.84 9.83 7.70
CA TYR A 72 6.85 8.88 8.16
C TYR A 72 7.04 7.53 7.49
N PHE A 73 6.97 6.48 8.27
CA PHE A 73 6.91 5.13 7.72
C PHE A 73 5.51 4.87 7.20
N LEU A 74 5.42 4.41 5.97
CA LEU A 74 4.17 3.90 5.42
C LEU A 74 4.01 2.42 5.76
N ALA A 75 5.12 1.72 5.94
CA ALA A 75 5.13 0.36 6.42
C ALA A 75 6.42 0.13 7.19
N LEU A 76 6.34 -0.69 8.22
CA LEU A 76 7.49 -1.01 9.06
C LEU A 76 7.34 -2.43 9.56
N CYS A 77 8.36 -3.24 9.32
CA CYS A 77 8.42 -4.61 9.83
C CYS A 77 9.69 -4.79 10.63
N THR A 78 9.53 -5.05 11.92
CA THR A 78 10.67 -5.19 12.84
C THR A 78 11.02 -6.65 13.11
N SER A 79 10.32 -7.58 12.49
CA SER A 79 10.55 -9.01 12.73
C SER A 79 11.23 -9.63 11.52
N SER A 80 12.24 -10.47 11.78
CA SER A 80 12.84 -11.29 10.74
C SER A 80 12.09 -12.59 10.55
N GLU A 81 11.10 -12.87 11.38
CA GLU A 81 10.38 -14.14 11.35
C GLU A 81 8.97 -13.99 10.80
N ASN A 82 8.39 -12.80 10.90
CA ASN A 82 7.00 -12.58 10.54
C ASN A 82 6.88 -11.46 9.53
N PRO A 83 6.90 -11.78 8.24
CA PRO A 83 6.70 -10.77 7.23
C PRO A 83 5.30 -10.16 7.33
N ILE A 84 5.17 -8.93 6.87
CA ILE A 84 3.87 -8.28 6.81
C ILE A 84 3.48 -8.02 5.36
N ALA A 85 2.19 -8.13 5.09
CA ALA A 85 1.64 -7.80 3.78
C ALA A 85 1.36 -6.31 3.73
N VAL A 86 1.56 -5.72 2.57
CA VAL A 86 1.32 -4.29 2.36
C VAL A 86 0.52 -4.06 1.10
N CYS A 87 -0.27 -2.98 1.12
CA CYS A 87 -0.97 -2.48 -0.05
C CYS A 87 -1.09 -0.97 0.15
N ILE A 88 -0.17 -0.21 -0.42
CA ILE A 88 0.00 1.20 -0.11
C ILE A 88 -0.20 2.03 -1.37
N PRO A 89 -1.10 3.02 -1.36
CA PRO A 89 -1.28 3.88 -2.52
C PRO A 89 -0.10 4.85 -2.67
N PHE A 90 0.29 5.07 -3.90
CA PHE A 90 1.29 6.06 -4.28
C PHE A 90 0.77 6.87 -5.45
N ALA A 91 1.04 8.16 -5.40
CA ALA A 91 0.67 9.05 -6.49
C ALA A 91 1.74 9.05 -7.57
N SER A 92 1.33 9.33 -8.79
CA SER A 92 2.26 9.56 -9.89
C SER A 92 3.28 10.63 -9.50
N GLY A 93 4.54 10.39 -9.80
CA GLY A 93 5.62 11.32 -9.50
C GLY A 93 6.27 11.11 -8.14
N ASP A 94 5.65 10.35 -7.27
CA ASP A 94 6.25 9.99 -5.99
C ASP A 94 7.19 8.81 -6.19
N SER A 95 8.04 8.58 -5.21
CA SER A 95 8.93 7.42 -5.24
C SER A 95 8.75 6.58 -3.99
N VAL A 96 8.81 5.28 -4.20
CA VAL A 96 8.78 4.29 -3.13
C VAL A 96 10.21 4.18 -2.61
N ILE A 97 10.39 4.45 -1.32
CA ILE A 97 11.72 4.42 -0.71
C ILE A 97 11.80 3.21 0.21
N PHE A 98 12.68 2.30 -0.14
CA PHE A 98 12.95 1.10 0.66
C PHE A 98 13.88 1.46 1.79
N GLY A 99 13.72 0.80 2.92
CA GLY A 99 14.70 0.89 3.99
C GLY A 99 16.02 0.22 3.62
N SER A 100 17.03 0.45 4.43
CA SER A 100 18.39 -0.02 4.15
C SER A 100 18.59 -1.49 4.48
N SER A 101 17.65 -2.14 5.15
CA SER A 101 17.77 -3.54 5.51
C SER A 101 16.42 -4.22 5.34
N GLY A 102 16.43 -5.55 5.42
CA GLY A 102 15.23 -6.34 5.29
C GLY A 102 15.08 -6.97 3.91
N THR A 103 14.00 -7.69 3.75
CA THR A 103 13.66 -8.40 2.52
C THR A 103 12.37 -7.84 1.98
N TYR A 104 12.34 -7.56 0.68
CA TYR A 104 11.22 -6.91 0.03
C TYR A 104 10.75 -7.75 -1.14
N ASN A 105 9.49 -8.17 -1.09
CA ASN A 105 8.81 -8.83 -2.20
C ASN A 105 7.67 -7.94 -2.63
N LEU A 106 7.98 -6.94 -3.43
CA LEU A 106 7.05 -5.88 -3.76
C LEU A 106 6.83 -5.79 -5.25
N ALA A 107 5.65 -5.32 -5.60
CA ALA A 107 5.29 -5.00 -6.96
C ALA A 107 4.52 -3.69 -6.96
N PHE A 108 4.59 -2.98 -8.07
CA PHE A 108 3.78 -1.79 -8.27
C PHE A 108 2.68 -2.12 -9.27
N ALA A 109 1.44 -1.91 -8.87
CA ALA A 109 0.27 -2.11 -9.71
C ALA A 109 -0.38 -0.76 -9.94
N THR A 110 -0.70 -0.44 -11.19
CA THR A 110 -1.37 0.83 -11.49
C THR A 110 -2.76 0.83 -10.90
N ALA A 111 -3.29 2.02 -10.64
CA ALA A 111 -4.67 2.15 -10.23
C ALA A 111 -5.58 1.83 -11.40
N ASN A 112 -6.60 1.05 -11.15
CA ASN A 112 -7.51 0.62 -12.20
C ASN A 112 -8.60 1.67 -12.40
N ASN A 113 -8.35 2.60 -13.33
CA ASN A 113 -9.29 3.67 -13.61
C ASN A 113 -10.58 3.18 -14.28
N LYS A 114 -10.57 1.96 -14.76
CA LYS A 114 -11.76 1.37 -15.35
C LYS A 114 -12.51 0.52 -14.37
N SER A 115 -12.13 0.58 -13.15
CA SER A 115 -12.68 -0.28 -12.13
C SER A 115 -14.17 -0.13 -12.01
N THR A 116 -14.79 -1.22 -11.71
CA THR A 116 -16.20 -1.26 -11.38
C THR A 116 -16.42 -1.57 -9.93
N PHE A 117 -15.40 -1.38 -9.12
CA PHE A 117 -15.52 -1.71 -7.72
C PHE A 117 -16.53 -0.89 -6.98
N TYR A 118 -16.80 0.32 -7.48
CA TYR A 118 -17.75 1.17 -6.77
C TYR A 118 -19.12 0.57 -6.68
N HIS A 119 -19.48 -0.32 -7.57
CA HIS A 119 -20.77 -0.94 -7.41
C HIS A 119 -20.74 -2.08 -6.41
N ALA A 120 -19.59 -2.58 -6.09
CA ALA A 120 -19.46 -3.57 -5.04
C ALA A 120 -19.30 -2.94 -3.67
N SER A 121 -19.08 -1.67 -3.62
CA SER A 121 -18.89 -0.99 -2.36
C SER A 121 -20.20 -0.75 -1.63
N ILE A 122 -21.23 -1.14 -2.19
CA ILE A 122 -22.50 -0.88 -1.63
C ILE A 122 -22.77 -1.43 -0.33
#